data_65f74bfc834c1da480d2a8a9acb03b09
#
_entry.id   65f74bfc834c1da480d2a8a9acb03b09
#
_cell.length_a   1.000
_cell.length_b   1.000
_cell.length_c   1.000
_cell.angle_alpha   90.00
_cell.angle_beta   90.00
_cell.angle_gamma   90.00
#
_symmetry.space_group_name_H-M   'P 1'
#
loop_
_entity.id
_entity.type
_entity.pdbx_description
1 polymer ?
#
loop_
_entity_poly.entity_id
_entity_poly.type
_entity_poly.pdbx_seq_one_letter_code
_entity_poly.pdbx_strand_id
1 'polypeptide(L)'
;MEPAWFLLEKALSHVFTTVAFWVEHRTVEELVFQTDSNCKALECKNQNTKSESRGRGGSKEKTLECGKIVWGLAFSNLLPTHSKKHILWGPSTTCLVLATGLNDGQIKIWEVQTGCLLFSLSGHQDVVRDLSFVPGESGSILVSASRDKTLRIWDLSQNGKQLKVLCGHVQWVYCCRISPDGQMLCSAAGEKSALLWSMHSYSLLRRLEGHQGCVVSCDFSPDSALLATASYDTFVILWDPCTGEQLRSLCHIPLQTTLDHNSDFHASSLRSVCFSPEGLYLATVADDRLLRIWALELGSPVAFAPVKNGLCCTYYPHGGIIATGTRDGHIQFWTAPQVLSSLKHLCRKVLRGCYTTYQVLALPIPKKMKEFLTYRTL
;
A
#
# COMPACT_ATOMS: atom_id res chain seq x y z
N MET A 1 6.17 -3.47 27.95
CA MET A 1 6.58 -4.45 26.91
C MET A 1 5.31 -4.95 26.27
N GLU A 2 4.97 -4.45 25.09
CA GLU A 2 3.85 -4.98 24.31
C GLU A 2 4.17 -6.43 23.93
N PRO A 3 3.22 -7.37 24.00
CA PRO A 3 3.47 -8.76 23.66
C PRO A 3 3.90 -8.87 22.20
N ALA A 4 4.90 -9.70 21.92
CA ALA A 4 5.42 -9.92 20.56
C ALA A 4 4.32 -10.29 19.52
N TRP A 5 3.19 -10.76 20.00
CA TRP A 5 1.98 -11.06 19.22
C TRP A 5 1.36 -9.82 18.57
N PHE A 6 1.31 -8.70 19.30
CA PHE A 6 0.74 -7.44 18.85
C PHE A 6 1.55 -6.80 17.71
N LEU A 7 2.86 -6.98 17.76
CA LEU A 7 3.77 -6.52 16.72
C LEU A 7 3.66 -7.38 15.44
N LEU A 8 3.40 -8.69 15.60
CA LEU A 8 3.21 -9.61 14.47
C LEU A 8 1.91 -9.33 13.70
N GLU A 9 0.82 -8.98 14.38
CA GLU A 9 -0.47 -8.63 13.75
C GLU A 9 -0.39 -7.32 12.97
N LYS A 10 0.26 -6.29 13.51
CA LYS A 10 0.54 -5.04 12.76
C LYS A 10 1.40 -5.29 11.52
N ALA A 11 2.36 -6.20 11.63
CA ALA A 11 3.25 -6.58 10.56
C ALA A 11 2.51 -7.20 9.37
N LEU A 12 1.60 -8.10 9.66
CA LEU A 12 0.86 -8.83 8.63
C LEU A 12 -0.17 -7.97 7.88
N SER A 13 -0.76 -6.97 8.55
CA SER A 13 -1.74 -6.09 7.91
C SER A 13 -1.17 -5.35 6.70
N HIS A 14 0.09 -4.90 6.75
CA HIS A 14 0.73 -4.19 5.65
C HIS A 14 1.15 -5.09 4.48
N VAL A 15 1.67 -6.28 4.76
CA VAL A 15 2.09 -7.24 3.71
C VAL A 15 0.89 -7.67 2.88
N PHE A 16 -0.24 -7.91 3.53
CA PHE A 16 -1.45 -8.39 2.84
C PHE A 16 -2.18 -7.33 2.03
N THR A 17 -2.11 -6.06 2.41
CA THR A 17 -2.77 -4.99 1.65
C THR A 17 -2.23 -4.86 0.22
N THR A 18 -0.96 -5.16 0.01
CA THR A 18 -0.32 -5.00 -1.30
C THR A 18 -0.35 -6.28 -2.13
N VAL A 19 -0.34 -7.45 -1.49
CA VAL A 19 -0.33 -8.75 -2.19
C VAL A 19 -1.65 -9.06 -2.88
N ALA A 20 -2.74 -8.53 -2.40
CA ALA A 20 -4.06 -8.79 -2.98
C ALA A 20 -4.38 -7.99 -4.25
N PHE A 21 -3.63 -6.96 -4.56
CA PHE A 21 -3.73 -6.26 -5.86
C PHE A 21 -3.54 -7.18 -7.09
N TRP A 22 -3.45 -8.45 -6.88
CA TRP A 22 -2.74 -9.47 -7.64
C TRP A 22 -3.57 -10.42 -8.45
N VAL A 23 -4.85 -10.40 -8.28
CA VAL A 23 -5.75 -11.33 -8.94
C VAL A 23 -6.34 -10.72 -10.23
N GLU A 24 -5.58 -9.88 -10.90
CA GLU A 24 -6.06 -9.07 -12.04
C GLU A 24 -6.59 -9.86 -13.24
N HIS A 25 -6.29 -11.16 -13.36
CA HIS A 25 -6.66 -11.92 -14.55
C HIS A 25 -7.20 -13.34 -14.33
N ARG A 26 -7.52 -13.72 -13.08
CA ARG A 26 -8.13 -15.01 -12.81
C ARG A 26 -9.33 -14.87 -11.87
N THR A 27 -10.40 -15.59 -12.18
CA THR A 27 -11.56 -15.75 -11.31
C THR A 27 -11.13 -16.41 -10.01
N VAL A 28 -10.78 -15.62 -8.99
CA VAL A 28 -10.59 -16.12 -7.64
C VAL A 28 -11.87 -15.86 -6.89
N GLU A 29 -12.58 -16.92 -6.61
CA GLU A 29 -13.80 -16.90 -5.83
C GLU A 29 -13.53 -17.11 -4.33
N GLU A 30 -12.32 -17.60 -4.00
CA GLU A 30 -11.92 -17.97 -2.64
C GLU A 30 -10.56 -17.38 -2.24
N LEU A 31 -10.48 -16.83 -1.04
CA LEU A 31 -9.24 -16.41 -0.38
C LEU A 31 -8.91 -17.40 0.73
N VAL A 32 -7.73 -17.99 0.66
CA VAL A 32 -7.27 -18.97 1.64
C VAL A 32 -6.23 -18.35 2.56
N PHE A 33 -6.49 -18.40 3.86
CA PHE A 33 -5.56 -17.95 4.89
C PHE A 33 -4.84 -19.13 5.51
N GLN A 34 -3.53 -19.17 5.42
CA GLN A 34 -2.72 -20.10 6.19
C GLN A 34 -2.21 -19.42 7.47
N THR A 35 -2.55 -20.00 8.62
CA THR A 35 -2.06 -19.53 9.92
C THR A 35 -1.11 -20.57 10.49
N ASP A 36 0.16 -20.49 10.12
CA ASP A 36 1.21 -21.19 10.86
C ASP A 36 1.71 -20.34 12.00
N SER A 37 2.15 -21.00 13.09
CA SER A 37 2.64 -20.34 14.29
C SER A 37 3.83 -19.40 14.07
N ASN A 38 4.46 -19.43 12.88
CA ASN A 38 5.62 -18.62 12.51
C ASN A 38 5.46 -17.81 11.21
N CYS A 39 4.44 -18.05 10.41
CA CYS A 39 4.14 -17.25 9.20
C CYS A 39 2.67 -17.38 8.84
N LYS A 40 1.99 -16.25 8.66
CA LYS A 40 0.63 -16.23 8.09
C LYS A 40 0.78 -15.81 6.62
N ALA A 41 0.46 -16.71 5.71
CA ALA A 41 0.45 -16.42 4.27
C ALA A 41 -0.98 -16.47 3.72
N LEU A 42 -1.26 -15.65 2.74
CA LEU A 42 -2.52 -15.63 2.00
C LEU A 42 -2.24 -16.26 0.64
N GLU A 43 -2.80 -17.43 0.38
CA GLU A 43 -2.74 -18.07 -0.93
C GLU A 43 -4.07 -17.93 -1.67
N CYS A 44 -4.00 -17.54 -2.95
CA CYS A 44 -5.14 -17.57 -3.83
C CYS A 44 -5.17 -18.92 -4.57
N LYS A 45 -6.12 -19.77 -4.24
CA LYS A 45 -6.30 -21.05 -4.96
C LYS A 45 -7.24 -20.89 -6.15
N ASN A 46 -6.80 -21.37 -7.30
CA ASN A 46 -7.62 -21.54 -8.49
C ASN A 46 -8.22 -22.96 -8.46
N GLN A 47 -9.49 -23.11 -8.78
CA GLN A 47 -10.19 -24.40 -8.77
C GLN A 47 -9.57 -25.50 -9.65
N ASN A 48 -8.59 -25.21 -10.49
CA ASN A 48 -8.01 -26.15 -11.45
C ASN A 48 -6.62 -26.72 -11.12
N THR A 49 -6.07 -26.47 -9.94
CA THR A 49 -4.80 -27.11 -9.54
C THR A 49 -4.97 -27.87 -8.22
N LYS A 50 -5.32 -29.13 -8.31
CA LYS A 50 -5.10 -30.10 -7.24
C LYS A 50 -3.59 -30.35 -7.14
N SER A 51 -2.90 -29.61 -6.30
CA SER A 51 -1.56 -29.97 -5.84
C SER A 51 -1.67 -30.42 -4.38
N GLU A 52 -1.58 -31.72 -4.15
CA GLU A 52 -1.40 -32.29 -2.83
C GLU A 52 -0.01 -31.89 -2.30
N SER A 53 0.05 -30.88 -1.44
CA SER A 53 1.22 -30.66 -0.59
C SER A 53 0.97 -31.29 0.77
N ARG A 54 1.50 -32.48 1.00
CA ARG A 54 1.62 -33.09 2.32
C ARG A 54 2.66 -32.31 3.12
N GLY A 55 2.26 -31.32 3.90
CA GLY A 55 3.07 -30.61 4.90
C GLY A 55 2.71 -31.10 6.31
N ARG A 56 3.69 -31.54 7.07
CA ARG A 56 3.57 -31.87 8.50
C ARG A 56 3.49 -30.58 9.31
N GLY A 57 2.36 -30.32 9.94
CA GLY A 57 2.15 -29.19 10.87
C GLY A 57 0.73 -28.65 10.72
N GLY A 58 -0.06 -28.68 11.79
CA GLY A 58 -1.49 -28.32 11.75
C GLY A 58 -1.72 -26.83 11.52
N SER A 59 -1.65 -26.36 10.27
CA SER A 59 -2.07 -25.02 9.86
C SER A 59 -3.60 -25.02 9.74
N LYS A 60 -4.26 -24.10 10.44
CA LYS A 60 -5.69 -23.82 10.20
C LYS A 60 -5.78 -22.95 8.94
N GLU A 61 -6.13 -23.54 7.82
CA GLU A 61 -6.52 -22.80 6.63
C GLU A 61 -7.96 -22.29 6.79
N LYS A 62 -8.16 -20.99 6.58
CA LYS A 62 -9.50 -20.40 6.46
C LYS A 62 -9.68 -19.88 5.05
N THR A 63 -10.78 -20.29 4.43
CA THR A 63 -11.17 -19.85 3.10
C THR A 63 -12.30 -18.83 3.24
N LEU A 64 -12.19 -17.68 2.56
CA LEU A 64 -13.25 -16.68 2.46
C LEU A 64 -13.85 -16.72 1.06
N GLU A 65 -15.12 -17.07 0.98
CA GLU A 65 -15.84 -17.09 -0.27
C GLU A 65 -16.34 -15.69 -0.65
N CYS A 66 -15.59 -15.01 -1.48
CA CYS A 66 -15.96 -13.67 -1.93
C CYS A 66 -17.05 -13.69 -3.00
N GLY A 67 -17.19 -14.79 -3.74
CA GLY A 67 -18.19 -14.99 -4.81
C GLY A 67 -17.95 -14.15 -6.06
N LYS A 68 -16.93 -13.33 -6.07
CA LYS A 68 -16.55 -12.40 -7.15
C LYS A 68 -15.04 -12.17 -7.15
N ILE A 69 -14.51 -11.69 -8.29
CA ILE A 69 -13.08 -11.36 -8.41
C ILE A 69 -12.72 -10.25 -7.42
N VAL A 70 -11.72 -10.50 -6.61
CA VAL A 70 -11.15 -9.55 -5.66
C VAL A 70 -10.03 -8.77 -6.34
N TRP A 71 -10.06 -7.44 -6.24
CA TRP A 71 -9.07 -6.55 -6.82
C TRP A 71 -8.25 -5.81 -5.77
N GLY A 72 -8.86 -5.45 -4.66
CA GLY A 72 -8.20 -4.72 -3.57
C GLY A 72 -8.41 -5.39 -2.24
N LEU A 73 -7.42 -5.32 -1.36
CA LEU A 73 -7.48 -5.81 0.02
C LEU A 73 -6.88 -4.78 0.98
N ALA A 74 -7.47 -4.68 2.15
CA ALA A 74 -6.89 -3.93 3.26
C ALA A 74 -7.23 -4.59 4.60
N PHE A 75 -6.23 -4.65 5.49
CA PHE A 75 -6.45 -5.00 6.89
C PHE A 75 -6.61 -3.74 7.73
N SER A 76 -7.57 -3.77 8.68
CA SER A 76 -7.68 -2.72 9.67
C SER A 76 -6.58 -2.83 10.72
N ASN A 77 -6.36 -1.75 11.47
CA ASN A 77 -5.86 -1.89 12.83
C ASN A 77 -6.94 -2.58 13.69
N LEU A 78 -6.58 -3.03 14.90
CA LEU A 78 -7.56 -3.64 15.81
C LEU A 78 -8.71 -2.68 16.08
N LEU A 79 -9.92 -3.08 15.70
CA LEU A 79 -11.13 -2.27 15.94
C LEU A 79 -11.72 -2.61 17.32
N PRO A 80 -12.11 -1.62 18.13
CA PRO A 80 -12.89 -1.86 19.33
C PRO A 80 -14.29 -2.37 18.92
N THR A 81 -14.70 -3.50 19.45
CA THR A 81 -16.02 -4.08 19.21
C THR A 81 -17.08 -3.35 20.02
N HIS A 82 -17.76 -2.37 19.43
CA HIS A 82 -18.96 -1.73 20.02
C HIS A 82 -20.28 -2.27 19.45
N SER A 83 -20.28 -3.43 18.82
CA SER A 83 -21.51 -4.00 18.26
C SER A 83 -22.39 -4.59 19.35
N LYS A 84 -23.48 -3.90 19.67
CA LYS A 84 -24.56 -4.36 20.58
C LYS A 84 -25.29 -5.64 20.13
N LYS A 85 -24.91 -6.28 19.03
CA LYS A 85 -25.58 -7.46 18.47
C LYS A 85 -24.93 -8.81 18.80
N HIS A 86 -23.73 -8.84 19.36
CA HIS A 86 -23.09 -10.09 19.78
C HIS A 86 -22.95 -10.12 21.32
N ILE A 87 -24.03 -10.57 21.96
CA ILE A 87 -24.16 -10.72 23.44
C ILE A 87 -23.20 -11.77 24.04
N LEU A 88 -22.33 -12.38 23.23
CA LEU A 88 -21.44 -13.48 23.67
C LEU A 88 -19.97 -13.09 23.90
N TRP A 89 -19.57 -11.84 23.67
CA TRP A 89 -18.18 -11.42 23.85
C TRP A 89 -18.09 -10.42 25.01
N GLY A 90 -17.23 -10.71 25.95
CA GLY A 90 -16.99 -9.85 27.11
C GLY A 90 -16.50 -8.44 26.75
N PRO A 91 -16.45 -7.52 27.74
CA PRO A 91 -16.07 -6.13 27.49
C PRO A 91 -14.61 -6.04 26.99
N SER A 92 -14.40 -5.35 25.87
CA SER A 92 -13.12 -5.01 25.23
C SER A 92 -12.37 -6.09 24.45
N THR A 93 -13.03 -6.81 23.54
CA THR A 93 -12.30 -7.55 22.51
C THR A 93 -12.08 -6.67 21.28
N THR A 94 -10.83 -6.49 20.89
CA THR A 94 -10.47 -5.86 19.62
C THR A 94 -10.47 -6.93 18.54
N CYS A 95 -11.06 -6.67 17.35
CA CYS A 95 -11.04 -7.59 16.24
C CYS A 95 -10.25 -7.03 15.06
N LEU A 96 -9.50 -7.90 14.38
CA LEU A 96 -8.86 -7.60 13.12
C LEU A 96 -9.87 -7.80 12.00
N VAL A 97 -10.02 -6.80 11.15
CA VAL A 97 -10.98 -6.79 10.03
C VAL A 97 -10.23 -6.76 8.71
N LEU A 98 -10.73 -7.53 7.74
CA LEU A 98 -10.29 -7.50 6.36
C LEU A 98 -11.37 -6.88 5.48
N ALA A 99 -10.99 -5.92 4.66
CA ALA A 99 -11.83 -5.38 3.59
C ALA A 99 -11.39 -5.95 2.24
N THR A 100 -12.34 -6.40 1.43
CA THR A 100 -12.10 -6.91 0.06
C THR A 100 -12.90 -6.11 -0.94
N GLY A 101 -12.22 -5.52 -1.93
CA GLY A 101 -12.82 -4.77 -3.03
C GLY A 101 -13.07 -5.67 -4.24
N LEU A 102 -14.28 -5.68 -4.76
CA LEU A 102 -14.73 -6.61 -5.77
C LEU A 102 -14.91 -5.95 -7.15
N ASN A 103 -15.00 -6.78 -8.18
CA ASN A 103 -15.19 -6.34 -9.56
C ASN A 103 -16.58 -5.79 -9.88
N ASP A 104 -17.57 -6.01 -9.01
CA ASP A 104 -18.93 -5.49 -9.15
C ASP A 104 -19.17 -4.18 -8.37
N GLY A 105 -18.12 -3.57 -7.83
CA GLY A 105 -18.20 -2.34 -7.05
C GLY A 105 -18.56 -2.54 -5.58
N GLN A 106 -18.78 -3.76 -5.13
CA GLN A 106 -19.01 -4.06 -3.72
C GLN A 106 -17.69 -4.16 -2.94
N ILE A 107 -17.77 -3.85 -1.65
CA ILE A 107 -16.70 -4.09 -0.69
C ILE A 107 -17.26 -4.99 0.40
N LYS A 108 -16.63 -6.12 0.68
CA LYS A 108 -17.00 -7.01 1.77
C LYS A 108 -16.06 -6.84 2.95
N ILE A 109 -16.64 -6.82 4.14
CA ILE A 109 -15.92 -6.64 5.41
C ILE A 109 -16.00 -7.93 6.20
N TRP A 110 -14.85 -8.49 6.55
CA TRP A 110 -14.69 -9.80 7.16
C TRP A 110 -14.02 -9.70 8.51
N GLU A 111 -14.47 -10.48 9.46
CA GLU A 111 -13.73 -10.73 10.69
C GLU A 111 -12.65 -11.79 10.43
N VAL A 112 -11.38 -11.43 10.62
CA VAL A 112 -10.25 -12.31 10.28
C VAL A 112 -10.20 -13.56 11.16
N GLN A 113 -10.53 -13.44 12.45
CA GLN A 113 -10.43 -14.55 13.39
C GLN A 113 -11.46 -15.65 13.10
N THR A 114 -12.68 -15.28 12.78
CA THR A 114 -13.77 -16.22 12.50
C THR A 114 -13.90 -16.57 11.03
N GLY A 115 -13.50 -15.66 10.14
CA GLY A 115 -13.75 -15.73 8.70
C GLY A 115 -15.19 -15.35 8.33
N CYS A 116 -15.96 -14.80 9.27
CA CYS A 116 -17.35 -14.42 9.03
C CYS A 116 -17.44 -13.09 8.27
N LEU A 117 -18.37 -13.02 7.32
CA LEU A 117 -18.74 -11.78 6.68
C LEU A 117 -19.52 -10.93 7.69
N LEU A 118 -19.01 -9.74 8.01
CA LEU A 118 -19.67 -8.80 8.91
C LEU A 118 -20.78 -8.04 8.17
N PHE A 119 -20.42 -7.41 7.06
CA PHE A 119 -21.35 -6.69 6.19
C PHE A 119 -20.70 -6.36 4.83
N SER A 120 -21.52 -5.87 3.89
CA SER A 120 -21.07 -5.42 2.57
C SER A 120 -21.37 -3.94 2.39
N LEU A 121 -20.43 -3.22 1.75
CA LEU A 121 -20.59 -1.80 1.40
C LEU A 121 -20.93 -1.74 -0.10
N SER A 122 -22.00 -1.03 -0.43
CA SER A 122 -22.44 -0.80 -1.80
C SER A 122 -22.44 0.69 -2.10
N GLY A 123 -21.99 1.05 -3.29
CA GLY A 123 -21.97 2.46 -3.71
C GLY A 123 -21.16 2.68 -4.98
N HIS A 124 -19.95 2.11 -5.09
CA HIS A 124 -19.19 2.16 -6.33
C HIS A 124 -19.95 1.50 -7.49
N GLN A 125 -19.79 2.06 -8.69
CA GLN A 125 -20.47 1.61 -9.90
C GLN A 125 -19.59 0.75 -10.80
N ASP A 126 -18.33 0.56 -10.43
CA ASP A 126 -17.35 -0.22 -11.18
C ASP A 126 -16.33 -0.80 -10.18
N VAL A 127 -15.40 -1.59 -10.69
CA VAL A 127 -14.37 -2.32 -9.95
C VAL A 127 -13.73 -1.49 -8.84
N VAL A 128 -13.72 -1.99 -7.62
CA VAL A 128 -12.95 -1.43 -6.51
C VAL A 128 -11.52 -1.94 -6.59
N ARG A 129 -10.60 -1.06 -6.93
CA ARG A 129 -9.20 -1.39 -7.26
C ARG A 129 -8.29 -1.46 -6.05
N ASP A 130 -8.48 -0.57 -5.10
CA ASP A 130 -7.63 -0.47 -3.92
C ASP A 130 -8.42 0.00 -2.70
N LEU A 131 -7.91 -0.37 -1.54
CA LEU A 131 -8.50 -0.08 -0.25
C LEU A 131 -7.41 0.35 0.73
N SER A 132 -7.71 1.29 1.62
CA SER A 132 -6.78 1.73 2.65
C SER A 132 -7.52 2.12 3.92
N PHE A 133 -7.10 1.60 5.07
CA PHE A 133 -7.61 2.03 6.37
C PHE A 133 -6.86 3.26 6.87
N VAL A 134 -7.59 4.17 7.50
CA VAL A 134 -6.97 5.32 8.18
C VAL A 134 -6.21 4.82 9.41
N PRO A 135 -4.91 5.14 9.55
CA PRO A 135 -4.15 4.82 10.75
C PRO A 135 -4.74 5.53 11.98
N GLY A 136 -4.70 4.89 13.13
CA GLY A 136 -5.14 5.48 14.39
C GLY A 136 -5.89 4.50 15.29
N GLU A 137 -6.22 4.94 16.50
CA GLU A 137 -6.85 4.11 17.52
C GLU A 137 -8.27 3.64 17.15
N SER A 138 -9.03 4.45 16.39
CA SER A 138 -10.38 4.07 15.97
C SER A 138 -10.38 3.05 14.83
N GLY A 139 -9.38 3.06 13.93
CA GLY A 139 -9.22 2.13 12.79
C GLY A 139 -10.49 1.91 11.94
N SER A 140 -11.53 2.70 12.17
CA SER A 140 -12.88 2.44 11.65
C SER A 140 -13.13 3.08 10.28
N ILE A 141 -12.25 3.96 9.83
CA ILE A 141 -12.43 4.67 8.55
C ILE A 141 -11.70 3.91 7.45
N LEU A 142 -12.44 3.54 6.41
CA LEU A 142 -11.94 2.90 5.21
C LEU A 142 -12.06 3.85 4.02
N VAL A 143 -11.03 3.91 3.20
CA VAL A 143 -11.03 4.59 1.90
C VAL A 143 -10.99 3.53 0.81
N SER A 144 -11.80 3.71 -0.24
CA SER A 144 -11.83 2.84 -1.41
C SER A 144 -11.60 3.64 -2.69
N ALA A 145 -10.85 3.06 -3.62
CA ALA A 145 -10.55 3.60 -4.94
C ALA A 145 -11.17 2.71 -6.03
N SER A 146 -11.81 3.31 -7.03
CA SER A 146 -12.54 2.54 -8.04
C SER A 146 -12.29 3.03 -9.47
N ARG A 147 -12.58 2.14 -10.43
CA ARG A 147 -12.68 2.46 -11.85
C ARG A 147 -13.80 3.44 -12.18
N ASP A 148 -14.77 3.62 -11.28
CA ASP A 148 -15.81 4.66 -11.43
C ASP A 148 -15.27 6.10 -11.29
N LYS A 149 -13.94 6.26 -11.19
CA LYS A 149 -13.20 7.53 -11.11
C LYS A 149 -13.36 8.25 -9.77
N THR A 150 -13.94 7.58 -8.78
CA THR A 150 -14.17 8.15 -7.44
C THR A 150 -13.39 7.41 -6.37
N LEU A 151 -13.13 8.12 -5.26
CA LEU A 151 -12.81 7.49 -4.00
C LEU A 151 -14.01 7.67 -3.07
N ARG A 152 -14.21 6.71 -2.17
CA ARG A 152 -15.27 6.78 -1.15
C ARG A 152 -14.70 6.55 0.22
N ILE A 153 -15.27 7.24 1.18
CA ILE A 153 -14.88 7.17 2.59
C ILE A 153 -16.04 6.55 3.35
N TRP A 154 -15.73 5.52 4.12
CA TRP A 154 -16.69 4.71 4.84
C TRP A 154 -16.35 4.68 6.33
N ASP A 155 -17.37 4.79 7.18
CA ASP A 155 -17.25 4.61 8.62
C ASP A 155 -17.80 3.23 9.00
N LEU A 156 -16.91 2.31 9.34
CA LEU A 156 -17.28 0.96 9.72
C LEU A 156 -17.91 0.91 11.13
N SER A 157 -17.63 1.88 12.00
CA SER A 157 -18.25 1.98 13.33
C SER A 157 -19.75 2.28 13.25
N GLN A 158 -20.19 2.89 12.13
CA GLN A 158 -21.58 3.19 11.83
C GLN A 158 -22.17 2.21 10.80
N ASN A 159 -21.82 0.92 10.89
CA ASN A 159 -22.26 -0.13 9.97
C ASN A 159 -21.90 0.14 8.49
N GLY A 160 -20.74 0.72 8.25
CA GLY A 160 -20.28 1.02 6.90
C GLY A 160 -20.98 2.20 6.24
N LYS A 161 -21.39 3.18 7.03
CA LYS A 161 -21.97 4.42 6.50
C LYS A 161 -20.98 5.14 5.60
N GLN A 162 -21.41 5.47 4.38
CA GLN A 162 -20.63 6.32 3.48
C GLN A 162 -20.59 7.75 4.00
N LEU A 163 -19.40 8.26 4.32
CA LEU A 163 -19.20 9.62 4.80
C LEU A 163 -19.08 10.60 3.65
N LYS A 164 -18.28 10.27 2.62
CA LYS A 164 -17.98 11.18 1.52
C LYS A 164 -17.67 10.41 0.23
N VAL A 165 -17.96 11.05 -0.91
CA VAL A 165 -17.46 10.70 -2.23
C VAL A 165 -16.49 11.79 -2.65
N LEU A 166 -15.28 11.41 -3.02
CA LEU A 166 -14.25 12.32 -3.52
C LEU A 166 -14.23 12.23 -5.05
N CYS A 167 -14.60 13.33 -5.68
CA CYS A 167 -14.60 13.48 -7.13
C CYS A 167 -13.48 14.43 -7.52
N GLY A 168 -12.72 14.10 -8.57
CA GLY A 168 -11.59 14.91 -9.03
C GLY A 168 -10.75 14.21 -10.10
N HIS A 169 -10.74 12.89 -10.11
CA HIS A 169 -10.13 12.10 -11.17
C HIS A 169 -11.02 12.04 -12.41
N VAL A 170 -10.38 12.08 -13.58
CA VAL A 170 -11.05 11.95 -14.89
C VAL A 170 -10.89 10.56 -15.48
N GLN A 171 -10.00 9.73 -14.92
CA GLN A 171 -9.71 8.36 -15.31
C GLN A 171 -9.86 7.41 -14.11
N TRP A 172 -9.74 6.10 -14.37
CA TRP A 172 -9.79 5.04 -13.37
C TRP A 172 -8.78 5.26 -12.25
N VAL A 173 -9.22 5.15 -11.00
CA VAL A 173 -8.32 5.21 -9.85
C VAL A 173 -7.74 3.83 -9.60
N TYR A 174 -6.42 3.75 -9.58
CA TYR A 174 -5.68 2.49 -9.43
C TYR A 174 -5.24 2.22 -7.99
N CYS A 175 -4.83 3.26 -7.29
CA CYS A 175 -4.22 3.13 -5.96
C CYS A 175 -4.68 4.28 -5.06
N CYS A 176 -4.82 3.99 -3.77
CA CYS A 176 -5.03 4.98 -2.73
C CYS A 176 -4.21 4.62 -1.49
N ARG A 177 -3.48 5.60 -0.96
CA ARG A 177 -2.67 5.44 0.25
C ARG A 177 -2.89 6.61 1.19
N ILE A 178 -2.98 6.29 2.47
CA ILE A 178 -3.12 7.27 3.54
C ILE A 178 -1.76 7.46 4.20
N SER A 179 -1.41 8.71 4.50
CA SER A 179 -0.18 9.01 5.20
C SER A 179 -0.16 8.37 6.60
N PRO A 180 0.99 7.93 7.12
CA PRO A 180 1.08 7.28 8.43
C PRO A 180 0.54 8.12 9.59
N ASP A 181 0.56 9.46 9.47
CA ASP A 181 -0.05 10.38 10.43
C ASP A 181 -1.58 10.52 10.30
N GLY A 182 -2.19 9.87 9.29
CA GLY A 182 -3.62 9.90 9.04
C GLY A 182 -4.17 11.22 8.48
N GLN A 183 -3.32 12.19 8.14
CA GLN A 183 -3.76 13.54 7.76
C GLN A 183 -4.06 13.69 6.26
N MET A 184 -3.37 12.93 5.42
CA MET A 184 -3.43 13.04 3.97
C MET A 184 -3.74 11.70 3.30
N LEU A 185 -4.44 11.78 2.19
CA LEU A 185 -4.67 10.67 1.27
C LEU A 185 -4.06 11.03 -0.07
N CYS A 186 -3.28 10.13 -0.65
CA CYS A 186 -2.85 10.19 -2.03
C CYS A 186 -3.66 9.20 -2.87
N SER A 187 -4.08 9.62 -4.06
CA SER A 187 -4.72 8.76 -5.05
C SER A 187 -4.02 8.87 -6.40
N ALA A 188 -3.77 7.71 -7.00
CA ALA A 188 -3.13 7.55 -8.31
C ALA A 188 -4.16 7.00 -9.31
N ALA A 189 -4.19 7.58 -10.51
CA ALA A 189 -5.17 7.25 -11.53
C ALA A 189 -4.56 7.15 -12.93
N GLY A 190 -5.37 6.69 -13.91
CA GLY A 190 -4.99 6.60 -15.32
C GLY A 190 -4.73 7.95 -16.01
N GLU A 191 -4.41 8.97 -15.24
CA GLU A 191 -4.02 10.31 -15.68
C GLU A 191 -2.58 10.60 -15.26
N LYS A 192 -2.01 11.69 -15.79
CA LYS A 192 -0.60 12.07 -15.57
C LYS A 192 -0.33 12.72 -14.21
N SER A 193 -1.34 12.83 -13.37
CA SER A 193 -1.25 13.49 -12.07
C SER A 193 -1.76 12.58 -10.95
N ALA A 194 -1.15 12.68 -9.76
CA ALA A 194 -1.72 12.17 -8.54
C ALA A 194 -2.45 13.27 -7.78
N LEU A 195 -3.47 12.90 -7.00
CA LEU A 195 -4.23 13.85 -6.20
C LEU A 195 -3.96 13.63 -4.72
N LEU A 196 -3.76 14.74 -4.00
CA LEU A 196 -3.66 14.77 -2.54
C LEU A 196 -4.94 15.36 -1.94
N TRP A 197 -5.46 14.68 -0.93
CA TRP A 197 -6.70 15.03 -0.24
C TRP A 197 -6.44 15.18 1.25
N SER A 198 -7.15 16.10 1.90
CA SER A 198 -7.19 16.20 3.35
C SER A 198 -8.11 15.13 3.93
N MET A 199 -7.64 14.36 4.90
CA MET A 199 -8.48 13.41 5.62
C MET A 199 -9.34 14.07 6.71
N HIS A 200 -9.05 15.33 7.07
CA HIS A 200 -9.84 16.10 8.02
C HIS A 200 -11.09 16.73 7.35
N SER A 201 -10.90 17.37 6.21
CA SER A 201 -11.99 18.10 5.51
C SER A 201 -12.56 17.32 4.32
N TYR A 202 -11.96 16.22 3.92
CA TYR A 202 -12.29 15.42 2.74
C TYR A 202 -12.32 16.27 1.46
N SER A 203 -11.40 17.21 1.35
CA SER A 203 -11.26 18.12 0.21
C SER A 203 -9.93 17.91 -0.51
N LEU A 204 -9.91 18.23 -1.79
CA LEU A 204 -8.70 18.22 -2.60
C LEU A 204 -7.73 19.29 -2.10
N LEU A 205 -6.53 18.88 -1.71
CA LEU A 205 -5.45 19.77 -1.32
C LEU A 205 -4.62 20.20 -2.51
N ARG A 206 -4.18 19.22 -3.32
CA ARG A 206 -3.25 19.45 -4.42
C ARG A 206 -3.43 18.46 -5.56
N ARG A 207 -3.04 18.90 -6.75
CA ARG A 207 -2.77 18.06 -7.91
C ARG A 207 -1.26 18.04 -8.13
N LEU A 208 -0.65 16.86 -8.13
CA LEU A 208 0.78 16.66 -8.34
C LEU A 208 1.02 16.38 -9.82
N GLU A 209 1.53 17.38 -10.51
CA GLU A 209 1.78 17.31 -11.95
C GLU A 209 3.29 17.20 -12.21
N GLY A 210 3.69 16.26 -13.07
CA GLY A 210 5.12 16.00 -13.39
C GLY A 210 5.30 14.73 -14.21
N HIS A 211 4.46 13.73 -13.99
CA HIS A 211 4.46 12.50 -14.79
C HIS A 211 3.99 12.73 -16.22
N GLN A 212 4.54 11.95 -17.15
CA GLN A 212 4.16 11.96 -18.57
C GLN A 212 3.25 10.79 -18.95
N GLY A 213 3.08 9.82 -18.06
CA GLY A 213 2.22 8.65 -18.21
C GLY A 213 1.23 8.49 -17.06
N CYS A 214 0.41 7.43 -17.12
CA CYS A 214 -0.53 7.09 -16.06
C CYS A 214 0.19 6.83 -14.73
N VAL A 215 -0.29 7.43 -13.64
CA VAL A 215 0.21 7.16 -12.29
C VAL A 215 -0.53 5.95 -11.75
N VAL A 216 0.20 4.88 -11.41
CA VAL A 216 -0.41 3.58 -11.08
C VAL A 216 -0.26 3.17 -9.63
N SER A 217 0.73 3.72 -8.93
CA SER A 217 0.99 3.40 -7.54
C SER A 217 1.53 4.63 -6.81
N CYS A 218 1.26 4.70 -5.53
CA CYS A 218 1.81 5.72 -4.64
C CYS A 218 2.05 5.13 -3.26
N ASP A 219 2.99 5.71 -2.51
CA ASP A 219 3.23 5.33 -1.12
C ASP A 219 3.85 6.49 -0.36
N PHE A 220 3.54 6.60 0.95
CA PHE A 220 4.11 7.60 1.83
C PHE A 220 5.30 7.05 2.61
N SER A 221 6.29 7.90 2.87
CA SER A 221 7.36 7.55 3.81
C SER A 221 6.81 7.37 5.24
N PRO A 222 7.48 6.58 6.09
CA PRO A 222 7.02 6.29 7.45
C PRO A 222 6.89 7.51 8.35
N ASP A 223 7.57 8.61 8.02
CA ASP A 223 7.50 9.90 8.72
C ASP A 223 6.50 10.87 8.06
N SER A 224 5.70 10.42 7.09
CA SER A 224 4.74 11.22 6.31
C SER A 224 5.35 12.43 5.57
N ALA A 225 6.68 12.53 5.51
CA ALA A 225 7.39 13.68 4.97
C ALA A 225 7.67 13.58 3.46
N LEU A 226 7.63 12.37 2.91
CA LEU A 226 7.78 12.10 1.49
C LEU A 226 6.59 11.32 0.95
N LEU A 227 6.30 11.56 -0.32
CA LEU A 227 5.39 10.77 -1.12
C LEU A 227 6.12 10.29 -2.37
N ALA A 228 6.06 9.01 -2.67
CA ALA A 228 6.52 8.44 -3.92
C ALA A 228 5.33 8.13 -4.82
N THR A 229 5.43 8.47 -6.11
CA THR A 229 4.47 8.09 -7.15
C THR A 229 5.17 7.36 -8.27
N ALA A 230 4.60 6.26 -8.73
CA ALA A 230 5.15 5.44 -9.81
C ALA A 230 4.23 5.48 -11.04
N SER A 231 4.81 5.58 -12.22
CA SER A 231 4.07 5.78 -13.47
C SER A 231 4.55 4.86 -14.59
N TYR A 232 3.69 4.71 -15.60
CA TYR A 232 4.04 4.06 -16.85
C TYR A 232 5.08 4.83 -17.69
N ASP A 233 5.38 6.09 -17.33
CA ASP A 233 6.45 6.88 -17.93
C ASP A 233 7.86 6.44 -17.49
N THR A 234 7.99 5.33 -16.76
CA THR A 234 9.24 4.76 -16.26
C THR A 234 9.88 5.51 -15.10
N PHE A 235 9.24 6.54 -14.58
CA PHE A 235 9.76 7.32 -13.46
C PHE A 235 9.01 7.04 -12.16
N VAL A 236 9.78 7.06 -11.06
CA VAL A 236 9.27 7.34 -9.72
C VAL A 236 9.60 8.78 -9.41
N ILE A 237 8.59 9.55 -9.00
CA ILE A 237 8.79 10.92 -8.53
C ILE A 237 8.58 10.96 -7.03
N LEU A 238 9.54 11.59 -6.33
CA LEU A 238 9.45 11.90 -4.91
C LEU A 238 8.97 13.33 -4.72
N TRP A 239 7.97 13.49 -3.89
CA TRP A 239 7.29 14.75 -3.59
C TRP A 239 7.38 15.10 -2.12
N ASP A 240 7.40 16.38 -1.82
CA ASP A 240 7.02 16.90 -0.50
C ASP A 240 5.48 17.04 -0.47
N PRO A 241 4.75 16.22 0.28
CA PRO A 241 3.29 16.25 0.27
C PRO A 241 2.70 17.53 0.86
N CYS A 242 3.44 18.23 1.74
CA CYS A 242 2.99 19.49 2.32
C CYS A 242 3.05 20.64 1.31
N THR A 243 4.13 20.74 0.54
CA THR A 243 4.32 21.83 -0.43
C THR A 243 3.84 21.46 -1.83
N GLY A 244 3.82 20.17 -2.17
CA GLY A 244 3.57 19.66 -3.52
C GLY A 244 4.80 19.79 -4.44
N GLU A 245 5.96 20.13 -3.88
CA GLU A 245 7.20 20.29 -4.63
C GLU A 245 7.76 18.92 -5.04
N GLN A 246 8.18 18.81 -6.29
CA GLN A 246 8.92 17.66 -6.78
C GLN A 246 10.37 17.73 -6.25
N LEU A 247 10.76 16.76 -5.42
CA LEU A 247 12.09 16.72 -4.82
C LEU A 247 13.11 15.99 -5.69
N ARG A 248 12.70 14.85 -6.26
CA ARG A 248 13.58 14.01 -7.08
C ARG A 248 12.79 13.12 -8.04
N SER A 249 13.40 12.78 -9.17
CA SER A 249 12.92 11.74 -10.09
C SER A 249 13.93 10.60 -10.17
N LEU A 250 13.44 9.35 -10.06
CA LEU A 250 14.22 8.14 -10.21
C LEU A 250 13.81 7.48 -11.52
N CYS A 251 14.76 7.35 -12.46
CA CYS A 251 14.49 6.79 -13.77
C CYS A 251 14.84 5.30 -13.82
N HIS A 252 13.91 4.46 -14.26
CA HIS A 252 14.14 3.06 -14.59
C HIS A 252 14.74 2.94 -15.98
N ILE A 253 16.06 3.18 -16.12
CA ILE A 253 16.78 2.90 -17.35
C ILE A 253 16.89 1.39 -17.48
N PRO A 254 16.51 0.77 -18.63
CA PRO A 254 16.77 -0.63 -18.87
C PRO A 254 18.28 -0.89 -18.72
N LEU A 255 18.66 -1.93 -17.98
CA LEU A 255 20.03 -2.43 -18.03
C LEU A 255 20.28 -2.81 -19.49
N GLN A 256 21.18 -2.11 -20.17
CA GLN A 256 21.49 -2.32 -21.58
C GLN A 256 21.90 -3.78 -21.81
N THR A 257 20.96 -4.61 -22.20
CA THR A 257 21.21 -5.91 -22.80
C THR A 257 21.01 -5.73 -24.30
N THR A 258 22.17 -5.61 -25.01
CA THR A 258 22.33 -5.83 -26.45
C THR A 258 21.31 -5.21 -27.42
N LEU A 259 21.80 -4.26 -28.20
CA LEU A 259 21.59 -3.91 -29.62
C LEU A 259 20.35 -4.46 -30.41
N ASP A 260 19.21 -4.64 -29.77
CA ASP A 260 17.96 -4.88 -30.50
C ASP A 260 17.16 -3.59 -30.56
N HIS A 261 17.26 -2.89 -31.69
CA HIS A 261 16.62 -1.63 -32.03
C HIS A 261 15.08 -1.67 -32.09
N ASN A 262 14.44 -2.77 -31.68
CA ASN A 262 12.99 -2.99 -31.74
C ASN A 262 12.36 -3.38 -30.39
N SER A 263 13.03 -3.19 -29.26
CA SER A 263 12.41 -3.46 -27.97
C SER A 263 11.50 -2.30 -27.54
N ASP A 264 10.22 -2.59 -27.45
CA ASP A 264 9.14 -1.71 -27.03
C ASP A 264 9.50 -0.87 -25.80
N PHE A 265 9.35 0.45 -25.89
CA PHE A 265 9.49 1.43 -24.81
C PHE A 265 8.61 1.12 -23.57
N HIS A 266 7.71 0.16 -23.68
CA HIS A 266 6.85 -0.32 -22.58
C HIS A 266 7.54 -1.29 -21.61
N ALA A 267 8.75 -1.75 -21.90
CA ALA A 267 9.45 -2.77 -21.11
C ALA A 267 9.86 -2.33 -19.69
N SER A 268 9.80 -1.05 -19.38
CA SER A 268 10.20 -0.49 -18.08
C SER A 268 9.07 0.17 -17.30
N SER A 269 7.81 0.03 -17.76
CA SER A 269 6.65 0.64 -17.09
C SER A 269 6.55 0.16 -15.65
N LEU A 270 6.45 1.11 -14.73
CA LEU A 270 6.34 0.80 -13.30
C LEU A 270 4.96 0.25 -12.96
N ARG A 271 4.93 -0.69 -12.03
CA ARG A 271 3.69 -1.32 -11.54
C ARG A 271 3.42 -0.97 -10.08
N SER A 272 4.46 -0.91 -9.26
CA SER A 272 4.31 -0.69 -7.83
C SER A 272 5.53 -0.01 -7.24
N VAL A 273 5.30 0.74 -6.18
CA VAL A 273 6.32 1.40 -5.35
C VAL A 273 5.94 1.25 -3.89
N CYS A 274 6.94 1.02 -3.02
CA CYS A 274 6.74 1.02 -1.58
C CYS A 274 7.99 1.49 -0.84
N PHE A 275 7.80 2.22 0.26
CA PHE A 275 8.86 2.64 1.16
C PHE A 275 9.28 1.51 2.11
N SER A 276 10.55 1.48 2.47
CA SER A 276 11.00 0.67 3.58
C SER A 276 10.52 1.24 4.93
N PRO A 277 10.30 0.40 5.96
CA PRO A 277 9.82 0.88 7.27
C PRO A 277 10.78 1.84 7.98
N GLU A 278 12.06 1.78 7.62
CA GLU A 278 13.07 2.72 8.10
C GLU A 278 12.97 4.06 7.40
N GLY A 279 12.42 4.11 6.17
CA GLY A 279 12.35 5.30 5.33
C GLY A 279 13.67 5.63 4.62
N LEU A 280 14.57 4.65 4.49
CA LEU A 280 15.87 4.81 3.80
C LEU A 280 15.85 4.31 2.37
N TYR A 281 14.99 3.35 2.09
CA TYR A 281 14.90 2.67 0.81
C TYR A 281 13.51 2.75 0.21
N LEU A 282 13.48 2.61 -1.09
CA LEU A 282 12.26 2.45 -1.89
C LEU A 282 12.39 1.17 -2.70
N ALA A 283 11.37 0.34 -2.72
CA ALA A 283 11.30 -0.80 -3.61
C ALA A 283 10.34 -0.51 -4.75
N THR A 284 10.70 -0.94 -5.95
CA THR A 284 9.89 -0.76 -7.16
C THR A 284 9.89 -2.02 -8.01
N VAL A 285 8.73 -2.32 -8.59
CA VAL A 285 8.56 -3.40 -9.57
C VAL A 285 8.11 -2.80 -10.89
N ALA A 286 8.72 -3.27 -11.98
CA ALA A 286 8.43 -2.82 -13.33
C ALA A 286 8.24 -4.00 -14.31
N ASP A 287 7.73 -3.71 -15.51
CA ASP A 287 7.52 -4.71 -16.57
C ASP A 287 8.82 -5.28 -17.14
N ASP A 288 9.96 -4.67 -16.84
CA ASP A 288 11.29 -5.18 -17.17
C ASP A 288 11.72 -6.42 -16.36
N ARG A 289 10.81 -6.97 -15.59
CA ARG A 289 10.98 -8.17 -14.77
C ARG A 289 11.99 -8.04 -13.63
N LEU A 290 12.18 -6.83 -13.14
CA LEU A 290 13.09 -6.55 -12.03
C LEU A 290 12.37 -5.89 -10.86
N LEU A 291 12.66 -6.38 -9.67
CA LEU A 291 12.53 -5.64 -8.43
C LEU A 291 13.81 -4.81 -8.24
N ARG A 292 13.66 -3.51 -8.03
CA ARG A 292 14.79 -2.62 -7.69
C ARG A 292 14.61 -2.06 -6.30
N ILE A 293 15.72 -1.98 -5.58
CA ILE A 293 15.78 -1.32 -4.28
C ILE A 293 16.66 -0.08 -4.44
N TRP A 294 16.10 1.07 -4.17
CA TRP A 294 16.72 2.39 -4.29
C TRP A 294 17.13 2.91 -2.94
N ALA A 295 18.37 3.37 -2.79
CA ALA A 295 18.77 4.16 -1.64
C ALA A 295 18.36 5.62 -1.89
N LEU A 296 17.51 6.17 -1.05
CA LEU A 296 16.99 7.53 -1.23
C LEU A 296 18.10 8.59 -1.20
N GLU A 297 19.08 8.45 -0.33
CA GLU A 297 20.22 9.40 -0.25
C GLU A 297 21.08 9.38 -1.52
N LEU A 298 21.28 8.22 -2.13
CA LEU A 298 22.09 8.08 -3.34
C LEU A 298 21.32 8.40 -4.62
N GLY A 299 19.98 8.23 -4.60
CA GLY A 299 19.14 8.35 -5.78
C GLY A 299 19.43 7.30 -6.85
N SER A 300 20.07 6.21 -6.48
CA SER A 300 20.45 5.10 -7.37
C SER A 300 20.01 3.77 -6.80
N PRO A 301 19.75 2.76 -7.67
CA PRO A 301 19.41 1.43 -7.21
C PRO A 301 20.65 0.77 -6.58
N VAL A 302 20.46 0.13 -5.43
CA VAL A 302 21.51 -0.56 -4.67
C VAL A 302 21.39 -2.07 -4.74
N ALA A 303 20.22 -2.58 -5.11
CA ALA A 303 20.00 -4.02 -5.29
C ALA A 303 18.94 -4.28 -6.36
N PHE A 304 19.03 -5.47 -6.97
CA PHE A 304 18.13 -5.96 -7.99
C PHE A 304 17.77 -7.43 -7.72
N ALA A 305 16.52 -7.80 -8.04
CA ALA A 305 16.09 -9.18 -8.01
C ALA A 305 15.18 -9.49 -9.22
N PRO A 306 15.28 -10.67 -9.85
CA PRO A 306 14.46 -11.01 -11.00
C PRO A 306 13.05 -11.41 -10.58
N VAL A 307 12.04 -10.69 -11.05
CA VAL A 307 10.62 -10.95 -10.77
C VAL A 307 9.86 -11.12 -12.07
N LYS A 308 9.50 -12.34 -12.43
CA LYS A 308 8.69 -12.58 -13.64
C LYS A 308 7.27 -12.05 -13.43
N ASN A 309 6.80 -11.23 -14.38
CA ASN A 309 5.43 -10.70 -14.37
C ASN A 309 5.04 -10.04 -13.03
N GLY A 310 5.96 -9.30 -12.41
CA GLY A 310 5.70 -8.61 -11.14
C GLY A 310 4.62 -7.55 -11.28
N LEU A 311 3.68 -7.49 -10.34
CA LEU A 311 2.62 -6.48 -10.32
C LEU A 311 2.68 -5.58 -9.08
N CYS A 312 3.14 -6.10 -7.97
CA CYS A 312 3.18 -5.35 -6.71
C CYS A 312 4.38 -5.73 -5.86
N CYS A 313 4.76 -4.85 -4.98
CA CYS A 313 5.75 -5.09 -3.94
C CYS A 313 5.33 -4.42 -2.63
N THR A 314 5.76 -5.00 -1.54
CA THR A 314 5.60 -4.41 -0.21
C THR A 314 6.74 -4.85 0.70
N TYR A 315 7.16 -3.96 1.58
CA TYR A 315 8.08 -4.31 2.65
C TYR A 315 7.35 -5.00 3.82
N TYR A 316 8.02 -5.96 4.41
CA TYR A 316 7.63 -6.44 5.72
C TYR A 316 7.77 -5.30 6.75
N PRO A 317 6.82 -5.11 7.69
CA PRO A 317 6.77 -3.94 8.57
C PRO A 317 8.01 -3.73 9.46
N HIS A 318 8.72 -4.82 9.77
CA HIS A 318 9.98 -4.72 10.51
C HIS A 318 11.23 -4.62 9.61
N GLY A 319 11.03 -4.43 8.30
CA GLY A 319 12.12 -4.44 7.32
C GLY A 319 12.69 -5.83 7.06
N GLY A 320 13.81 -5.90 6.33
CA GLY A 320 14.55 -7.15 6.08
C GLY A 320 13.96 -8.08 5.03
N ILE A 321 12.67 -7.97 4.72
CA ILE A 321 11.99 -8.80 3.71
C ILE A 321 11.10 -7.91 2.84
N ILE A 322 11.09 -8.20 1.53
CA ILE A 322 10.17 -7.65 0.54
C ILE A 322 9.35 -8.80 -0.02
N ALA A 323 8.04 -8.65 -0.03
CA ALA A 323 7.15 -9.54 -0.76
C ALA A 323 6.84 -8.92 -2.12
N THR A 324 6.92 -9.74 -3.17
CA THR A 324 6.47 -9.36 -4.51
C THR A 324 5.43 -10.33 -4.98
N GLY A 325 4.48 -9.75 -5.56
CA GLY A 325 3.47 -10.54 -6.13
C GLY A 325 3.53 -10.54 -7.68
N THR A 326 3.25 -11.73 -8.42
CA THR A 326 3.39 -11.95 -9.86
C THR A 326 2.03 -12.18 -10.55
N ARG A 327 1.82 -11.79 -11.79
CA ARG A 327 0.59 -12.00 -12.58
C ARG A 327 0.13 -13.47 -12.63
N ASP A 328 1.04 -14.40 -12.33
CA ASP A 328 0.77 -15.83 -12.36
C ASP A 328 0.16 -16.37 -11.04
N GLY A 329 -0.06 -15.51 -10.04
CA GLY A 329 -0.64 -15.88 -8.75
C GLY A 329 0.41 -16.34 -7.71
N HIS A 330 1.69 -16.06 -7.92
CA HIS A 330 2.75 -16.44 -6.97
C HIS A 330 3.21 -15.25 -6.14
N ILE A 331 3.52 -15.50 -4.88
CA ILE A 331 4.18 -14.58 -3.99
C ILE A 331 5.64 -15.02 -3.86
N GLN A 332 6.55 -14.08 -3.99
CA GLN A 332 7.98 -14.30 -3.82
C GLN A 332 8.51 -13.40 -2.72
N PHE A 333 9.38 -13.92 -1.87
CA PHE A 333 10.00 -13.19 -0.77
C PHE A 333 11.48 -12.98 -1.07
N TRP A 334 11.93 -11.76 -0.80
CA TRP A 334 13.29 -11.30 -1.07
C TRP A 334 13.88 -10.71 0.21
N THR A 335 15.15 -11.01 0.47
CA THR A 335 15.87 -10.35 1.54
C THR A 335 16.17 -8.91 1.15
N ALA A 336 15.72 -7.98 1.96
CA ALA A 336 16.02 -6.56 1.77
C ALA A 336 17.35 -6.19 2.46
N PRO A 337 18.10 -5.22 1.92
CA PRO A 337 19.26 -4.67 2.61
C PRO A 337 18.87 -4.15 3.99
N GLN A 338 19.59 -4.60 5.02
CA GLN A 338 19.44 -4.07 6.37
C GLN A 338 20.62 -3.16 6.67
N VAL A 339 20.36 -1.89 6.88
CA VAL A 339 21.36 -0.92 7.29
C VAL A 339 20.90 -0.28 8.59
N LEU A 340 21.81 -0.17 9.53
CA LEU A 340 21.57 0.60 10.74
C LEU A 340 21.36 2.06 10.37
N SER A 341 20.22 2.59 10.74
CA SER A 341 19.90 3.99 10.52
C SER A 341 20.94 4.88 11.23
N SER A 342 21.51 5.81 10.49
CA SER A 342 22.42 6.80 11.11
C SER A 342 21.65 7.63 12.13
N LEU A 343 22.35 8.12 13.17
CA LEU A 343 21.75 9.02 14.15
C LEU A 343 21.11 10.24 13.47
N LYS A 344 21.77 10.75 12.44
CA LYS A 344 21.27 11.86 11.61
C LYS A 344 19.90 11.53 11.00
N HIS A 345 19.70 10.32 10.45
CA HIS A 345 18.44 9.89 9.89
C HIS A 345 17.36 9.69 10.98
N LEU A 346 17.72 9.10 12.11
CA LEU A 346 16.81 8.93 13.24
C LEU A 346 16.30 10.27 13.77
N CYS A 347 17.20 11.26 13.92
CA CYS A 347 16.83 12.62 14.30
C CYS A 347 15.88 13.26 13.28
N ARG A 348 16.15 13.10 11.97
CA ARG A 348 15.25 13.59 10.92
C ARG A 348 13.87 12.97 11.07
N LYS A 349 13.79 11.64 11.16
CA LYS A 349 12.52 10.90 11.28
C LYS A 349 11.69 11.38 12.48
N VAL A 350 12.31 11.53 13.66
CA VAL A 350 11.62 12.03 14.87
C VAL A 350 11.12 13.47 14.66
N LEU A 351 11.98 14.36 14.16
CA LEU A 351 11.61 15.76 13.94
C LEU A 351 10.50 15.89 12.88
N ARG A 352 10.56 15.10 11.81
CA ARG A 352 9.52 15.14 10.76
C ARG A 352 8.19 14.55 11.23
N GLY A 353 8.19 13.62 12.16
CA GLY A 353 6.97 13.15 12.82
C GLY A 353 6.29 14.22 13.69
N CYS A 354 7.04 15.26 14.12
CA CYS A 354 6.52 16.34 14.97
C CYS A 354 6.24 17.64 14.20
N TYR A 355 6.96 17.90 13.10
CA TYR A 355 6.94 19.18 12.39
C TYR A 355 6.64 19.00 10.91
N THR A 356 5.72 19.77 10.39
CA THR A 356 5.44 19.91 8.95
C THR A 356 6.59 20.64 8.24
N THR A 357 6.66 20.55 6.92
CA THR A 357 7.66 21.26 6.13
C THR A 357 7.64 22.77 6.39
N TYR A 358 6.47 23.37 6.47
CA TYR A 358 6.35 24.82 6.76
C TYR A 358 6.90 25.18 8.14
N GLN A 359 6.61 24.37 9.15
CA GLN A 359 7.12 24.58 10.50
C GLN A 359 8.64 24.43 10.55
N VAL A 360 9.22 23.42 9.88
CA VAL A 360 10.68 23.25 9.78
C VAL A 360 11.33 24.45 9.10
N LEU A 361 10.75 24.98 8.04
CA LEU A 361 11.27 26.16 7.34
C LEU A 361 11.20 27.43 8.20
N ALA A 362 10.26 27.53 9.13
CA ALA A 362 10.12 28.63 10.06
C ALA A 362 11.09 28.55 11.27
N LEU A 363 11.71 27.39 11.54
CA LEU A 363 12.65 27.24 12.66
C LEU A 363 13.88 28.15 12.52
N PRO A 364 14.42 28.72 13.61
CA PRO A 364 15.63 29.52 13.60
C PRO A 364 16.90 28.66 13.55
N ILE A 365 17.04 27.82 12.53
CA ILE A 365 18.16 26.90 12.31
C ILE A 365 18.83 27.17 10.96
N PRO A 366 20.10 26.78 10.76
CA PRO A 366 20.84 27.02 9.51
C PRO A 366 20.12 26.45 8.28
N LYS A 367 20.26 27.12 7.14
CA LYS A 367 19.65 26.73 5.86
C LYS A 367 19.93 25.26 5.48
N LYS A 368 21.19 24.83 5.59
CA LYS A 368 21.58 23.43 5.31
C LYS A 368 20.82 22.42 6.18
N MET A 369 20.50 22.79 7.42
CA MET A 369 19.73 21.93 8.33
C MET A 369 18.26 21.86 7.94
N LYS A 370 17.68 22.99 7.49
CA LYS A 370 16.31 23.01 6.93
C LYS A 370 16.23 22.15 5.68
N GLU A 371 17.18 22.30 4.75
CA GLU A 371 17.25 21.49 3.53
C GLU A 371 17.38 20.01 3.85
N PHE A 372 18.23 19.64 4.81
CA PHE A 372 18.35 18.27 5.28
C PHE A 372 17.05 17.73 5.87
N LEU A 373 16.40 18.47 6.76
CA LEU A 373 15.15 18.05 7.41
C LEU A 373 13.98 17.97 6.43
N THR A 374 13.97 18.75 5.37
CA THR A 374 12.93 18.77 4.34
C THR A 374 13.26 17.92 3.12
N TYR A 375 14.28 17.07 3.21
CA TYR A 375 14.71 16.18 2.12
C TYR A 375 15.12 16.87 0.82
N ARG A 376 15.44 18.18 0.85
CA ARG A 376 15.91 18.93 -0.33
C ARG A 376 17.38 18.68 -0.68
N THR A 377 18.12 17.99 0.18
CA THR A 377 19.51 17.55 -0.04
C THR A 377 19.59 16.06 -0.37
N LEU A 378 18.51 15.48 -0.88
CA LEU A 378 18.50 14.09 -1.38
C LEU A 378 19.26 13.97 -2.69
#